data_7c67e109a3c9a5c58810909e1c206a93
#
_entry.id   7c67e109a3c9a5c58810909e1c206a93
#
_cell.length_a   1.000
_cell.length_b   1.000
_cell.length_c   1.000
_cell.angle_alpha   90.00
_cell.angle_beta   90.00
_cell.angle_gamma   90.00
#
_symmetry.space_group_name_H-M   'P 1'
#
loop_
_entity.id
_entity.type
_entity.pdbx_description
1 polymer ?
#
loop_
_entity_poly.entity_id
_entity_poly.type
_entity_poly.pdbx_seq_one_letter_code
_entity_poly.pdbx_strand_id
1 'polypeptide(L)'
;NLNTPDVGYSCVIEEAFDKDNKSQGYIVRHYSNYNEDIYGNTHYDELAFYSMFEGNSYTMPFSSRSMERGKLLSEEYYDVNDRLRKKVNYRYKEVTPGSFVTADQMVLFFCTDLDNFMLGKVGTLTRTYTHAYLTDSVIETLYPQSGNTAFVIEKAYQYNKYKQLSQIAGRN
;
A
#
# COMPACT_ATOMS: atom_id res chain seq x y z
N ASN A 1 6.47 -15.15 11.95
CA ASN A 1 6.13 -13.71 11.98
C ASN A 1 6.78 -13.04 10.78
N LEU A 2 6.01 -12.89 9.72
CA LEU A 2 6.37 -12.00 8.61
C LEU A 2 5.96 -10.58 9.00
N ASN A 3 6.55 -10.06 10.07
CA ASN A 3 6.41 -8.66 10.40
C ASN A 3 7.24 -7.87 9.40
N THR A 4 6.59 -7.41 8.36
CA THR A 4 7.08 -6.28 7.59
C THR A 4 7.23 -5.10 8.54
N PRO A 5 8.23 -4.22 8.35
CA PRO A 5 8.46 -3.10 9.25
C PRO A 5 7.17 -2.27 9.39
N ASP A 6 6.77 -2.02 10.62
CA ASP A 6 5.54 -1.28 10.96
C ASP A 6 5.61 0.21 10.60
N VAL A 7 6.72 0.66 10.00
CA VAL A 7 6.93 2.03 9.59
C VAL A 7 6.90 2.13 8.07
N GLY A 8 5.92 2.84 7.55
CA GLY A 8 5.82 3.19 6.13
C GLY A 8 5.84 4.71 5.95
N TYR A 9 6.48 5.17 4.89
CA TYR A 9 6.44 6.56 4.48
C TYR A 9 5.36 6.74 3.41
N SER A 10 4.49 7.74 3.59
CA SER A 10 3.50 8.12 2.57
C SER A 10 4.12 9.02 1.51
N CYS A 11 5.15 9.78 1.88
CA CYS A 11 5.84 10.71 1.01
C CYS A 11 7.34 10.67 1.29
N VAL A 12 8.13 10.63 0.23
CA VAL A 12 9.59 10.70 0.26
C VAL A 12 10.05 11.77 -0.71
N ILE A 13 10.90 12.69 -0.23
CA ILE A 13 11.52 13.72 -1.04
C ILE A 13 13.01 13.39 -1.16
N GLU A 14 13.50 13.31 -2.39
CA GLU A 14 14.91 13.09 -2.72
C GLU A 14 15.43 14.27 -3.49
N GLU A 15 16.34 15.04 -2.90
CA GLU A 15 16.94 16.22 -3.51
C GLU A 15 18.37 15.92 -3.97
N ALA A 16 18.70 16.36 -5.17
CA ALA A 16 20.03 16.23 -5.75
C ALA A 16 20.82 17.52 -5.56
N PHE A 17 22.10 17.40 -5.18
CA PHE A 17 23.02 18.52 -5.02
C PHE A 17 24.24 18.33 -5.92
N ASP A 18 24.76 19.44 -6.44
CA ASP A 18 26.04 19.46 -7.15
C ASP A 18 27.25 19.47 -6.18
N LYS A 19 28.46 19.49 -6.73
CA LYS A 19 29.72 19.56 -5.97
C LYS A 19 29.85 20.82 -5.10
N ASP A 20 29.16 21.89 -5.43
CA ASP A 20 29.14 23.18 -4.72
C ASP A 20 27.95 23.26 -3.74
N ASN A 21 27.29 22.14 -3.47
CA ASN A 21 26.13 22.01 -2.59
C ASN A 21 24.91 22.84 -3.02
N LYS A 22 24.75 23.03 -4.33
CA LYS A 22 23.59 23.72 -4.92
C LYS A 22 22.57 22.68 -5.38
N SER A 23 21.32 22.92 -5.05
CA SER A 23 20.21 22.06 -5.49
C SER A 23 20.15 21.95 -7.01
N GLN A 24 19.97 20.74 -7.51
CA GLN A 24 19.74 20.43 -8.92
C GLN A 24 18.27 20.04 -9.19
N GLY A 25 17.42 20.23 -8.20
CA GLY A 25 16.02 19.84 -8.21
C GLY A 25 15.77 18.63 -7.33
N TYR A 26 14.51 18.21 -7.27
CA TYR A 26 14.10 17.13 -6.37
C TYR A 26 12.97 16.28 -6.97
N ILE A 27 12.81 15.10 -6.39
CA ILE A 27 11.76 14.14 -6.72
C ILE A 27 10.91 13.94 -5.49
N VAL A 28 9.60 14.06 -5.64
CA VAL A 28 8.61 13.72 -4.62
C VAL A 28 7.96 12.41 -5.01
N ARG A 29 8.02 11.40 -4.12
CA ARG A 29 7.39 10.09 -4.32
C ARG A 29 6.30 9.88 -3.29
N HIS A 30 5.12 9.48 -3.75
CA HIS A 30 4.00 9.12 -2.90
C HIS A 30 3.76 7.61 -2.92
N TYR A 31 3.56 7.06 -1.74
CA TYR A 31 3.37 5.62 -1.53
C TYR A 31 2.06 5.34 -0.81
N SER A 32 1.45 4.21 -1.11
CA SER A 32 0.34 3.69 -0.30
C SER A 32 0.83 3.38 1.13
N ASN A 33 0.02 3.75 2.10
CA ASN A 33 0.33 3.55 3.51
C ASN A 33 -0.96 3.22 4.29
N TYR A 34 -0.92 3.27 5.62
CA TYR A 34 -2.06 3.00 6.50
C TYR A 34 -3.30 3.84 6.18
N ASN A 35 -3.10 5.08 5.76
CA ASN A 35 -4.19 6.03 5.51
C ASN A 35 -4.74 5.97 4.10
N GLU A 36 -3.99 5.37 3.16
CA GLU A 36 -4.39 5.29 1.76
C GLU A 36 -3.91 3.97 1.18
N ASP A 37 -4.82 3.23 0.59
CA ASP A 37 -4.48 2.11 -0.27
C ASP A 37 -4.17 2.60 -1.69
N ILE A 38 -3.92 1.66 -2.58
CA ILE A 38 -3.67 1.95 -4.00
C ILE A 38 -4.89 2.56 -4.73
N TYR A 39 -6.06 2.63 -4.08
CA TYR A 39 -7.30 3.23 -4.59
C TYR A 39 -7.69 4.50 -3.83
N GLY A 40 -6.87 4.96 -2.88
CA GLY A 40 -7.16 6.12 -2.06
C GLY A 40 -8.10 5.86 -0.87
N ASN A 41 -8.38 4.60 -0.55
CA ASN A 41 -9.16 4.23 0.63
C ASN A 41 -8.25 4.02 1.84
N THR A 42 -8.78 4.30 3.01
CA THR A 42 -8.06 4.04 4.27
C THR A 42 -8.18 2.57 4.66
N HIS A 43 -7.05 1.91 4.86
CA HIS A 43 -6.99 0.53 5.30
C HIS A 43 -6.03 0.36 6.47
N TYR A 44 -6.60 0.41 7.66
CA TYR A 44 -5.89 0.04 8.87
C TYR A 44 -5.88 -1.48 9.05
N ASP A 45 -4.87 -1.97 9.76
CA ASP A 45 -4.88 -3.35 10.23
C ASP A 45 -6.09 -3.56 11.13
N GLU A 46 -6.84 -4.63 10.90
CA GLU A 46 -8.07 -4.90 11.61
C GLU A 46 -7.77 -5.72 12.86
N LEU A 47 -8.26 -5.24 14.00
CA LEU A 47 -8.37 -6.05 15.20
C LEU A 47 -9.61 -6.92 15.08
N ALA A 48 -9.43 -8.21 14.89
CA ALA A 48 -10.52 -9.17 15.05
C ALA A 48 -10.59 -9.58 16.52
N PHE A 49 -11.45 -8.91 17.27
CA PHE A 49 -11.66 -9.18 18.69
C PHE A 49 -13.04 -9.76 18.93
N TYR A 50 -13.09 -10.88 19.62
CA TYR A 50 -14.32 -11.39 20.19
C TYR A 50 -14.05 -11.75 21.66
N SER A 51 -14.60 -10.97 22.59
CA SER A 51 -14.57 -11.27 24.02
C SER A 51 -15.99 -11.61 24.49
N MET A 52 -16.14 -12.72 25.16
CA MET A 52 -17.39 -13.07 25.85
C MET A 52 -17.45 -12.50 27.28
N PHE A 53 -16.43 -11.77 27.73
CA PHE A 53 -16.37 -11.22 29.09
C PHE A 53 -16.05 -9.71 29.04
N GLU A 54 -16.89 -8.94 29.69
CA GLU A 54 -16.65 -7.52 29.92
C GLU A 54 -15.44 -7.33 30.85
N GLY A 55 -14.44 -6.57 30.40
CA GLY A 55 -13.42 -5.98 31.24
C GLY A 55 -11.98 -6.40 31.05
N ASN A 56 -11.65 -7.41 30.27
CA ASN A 56 -10.26 -7.80 30.03
C ASN A 56 -9.86 -7.59 28.58
N SER A 57 -8.97 -6.62 28.34
CA SER A 57 -8.36 -6.40 27.02
C SER A 57 -7.14 -7.30 26.88
N TYR A 58 -7.24 -8.31 26.02
CA TYR A 58 -6.09 -9.10 25.60
C TYR A 58 -5.58 -8.54 24.26
N THR A 59 -4.25 -8.35 24.16
CA THR A 59 -3.61 -8.02 22.87
C THR A 59 -3.61 -9.23 21.97
N MET A 60 -4.38 -9.16 20.91
CA MET A 60 -4.56 -10.25 19.95
C MET A 60 -3.82 -9.94 18.65
N PRO A 61 -3.42 -10.95 17.87
CA PRO A 61 -2.78 -10.71 16.59
C PRO A 61 -3.73 -9.97 15.64
N PHE A 62 -3.16 -9.00 14.91
CA PHE A 62 -3.88 -8.19 13.94
C PHE A 62 -4.03 -8.91 12.61
N SER A 63 -5.12 -8.63 11.91
CA SER A 63 -5.25 -8.94 10.49
C SER A 63 -4.48 -7.89 9.70
N SER A 64 -3.26 -8.21 9.29
CA SER A 64 -2.37 -7.24 8.65
C SER A 64 -2.70 -7.06 7.18
N ARG A 65 -2.79 -5.79 6.75
CA ARG A 65 -2.89 -5.38 5.33
C ARG A 65 -1.55 -4.93 4.74
N SER A 66 -0.45 -5.44 5.27
CA SER A 66 0.91 -5.04 4.87
C SER A 66 1.20 -5.18 3.38
N MET A 67 0.53 -6.12 2.70
CA MET A 67 0.68 -6.34 1.26
C MET A 67 0.14 -5.17 0.39
N GLU A 68 -0.72 -4.34 0.95
CA GLU A 68 -1.29 -3.17 0.29
C GLU A 68 -0.41 -1.92 0.43
N ARG A 69 0.51 -1.92 1.40
CA ARG A 69 1.38 -0.80 1.73
C ARG A 69 2.67 -0.80 0.91
N GLY A 70 3.27 0.39 0.75
CA GLY A 70 4.55 0.57 0.06
C GLY A 70 4.47 0.52 -1.47
N LYS A 71 3.29 0.61 -2.06
CA LYS A 71 3.15 0.74 -3.52
C LYS A 71 3.40 2.18 -3.91
N LEU A 72 4.25 2.39 -4.93
CA LEU A 72 4.52 3.71 -5.48
C LEU A 72 3.29 4.20 -6.25
N LEU A 73 2.68 5.29 -5.80
CA LEU A 73 1.47 5.86 -6.41
C LEU A 73 1.79 6.93 -7.43
N SER A 74 2.76 7.80 -7.10
CA SER A 74 3.22 8.83 -8.04
C SER A 74 4.64 9.27 -7.78
N GLU A 75 5.26 9.80 -8.82
CA GLU A 75 6.54 10.52 -8.79
C GLU A 75 6.37 11.87 -9.44
N GLU A 76 6.86 12.90 -8.80
CA GLU A 76 6.85 14.27 -9.30
C GLU A 76 8.29 14.81 -9.32
N TYR A 77 8.73 15.28 -10.48
CA TYR A 77 10.09 15.75 -10.73
C TYR A 77 10.08 17.27 -10.87
N TYR A 78 10.78 17.93 -9.98
CA TYR A 78 10.88 19.38 -9.93
C TYR A 78 12.29 19.86 -10.31
N ASP A 79 12.35 20.97 -11.02
CA ASP A 79 13.61 21.62 -11.31
C ASP A 79 14.06 22.53 -10.14
N VAL A 80 15.21 23.18 -10.31
CA VAL A 80 15.81 24.11 -9.32
C VAL A 80 14.94 25.35 -9.01
N ASN A 81 13.91 25.61 -9.80
CA ASN A 81 12.99 26.73 -9.61
C ASN A 81 11.60 26.26 -9.11
N ASP A 82 11.53 25.07 -8.51
CA ASP A 82 10.29 24.45 -8.04
C ASP A 82 9.23 24.25 -9.14
N ARG A 83 9.64 24.11 -10.39
CA ARG A 83 8.72 23.89 -11.50
C ARG A 83 8.60 22.40 -11.76
N LEU A 84 7.38 21.91 -11.76
CA LEU A 84 7.08 20.52 -12.13
C LEU A 84 7.45 20.29 -13.60
N ARG A 85 8.35 19.31 -13.85
CA ARG A 85 8.84 18.94 -15.18
C ARG A 85 8.26 17.64 -15.68
N LYS A 86 8.02 16.74 -14.76
CA LYS A 86 7.50 15.43 -15.08
C LYS A 86 6.66 14.91 -13.90
N LYS A 87 5.55 14.27 -14.22
CA LYS A 87 4.74 13.52 -13.26
C LYS A 87 4.49 12.13 -13.81
N VAL A 88 4.68 11.13 -12.98
CA VAL A 88 4.36 9.73 -13.29
C VAL A 88 3.32 9.25 -12.29
N ASN A 89 2.21 8.72 -12.77
CA ASN A 89 1.17 8.12 -11.94
C ASN A 89 1.12 6.62 -12.24
N TYR A 90 1.11 5.82 -11.19
CA TYR A 90 1.03 4.37 -11.25
C TYR A 90 -0.37 3.93 -10.86
N ARG A 91 -1.01 3.13 -11.70
CA ARG A 91 -2.29 2.50 -11.42
C ARG A 91 -2.10 1.00 -11.25
N TYR A 92 -2.81 0.45 -10.29
CA TYR A 92 -2.73 -0.97 -9.98
C TYR A 92 -4.11 -1.60 -10.16
N LYS A 93 -4.12 -2.90 -10.44
CA LYS A 93 -5.33 -3.72 -10.45
C LYS A 93 -5.13 -4.94 -9.58
N GLU A 94 -6.20 -5.38 -8.94
CA GLU A 94 -6.22 -6.66 -8.27
C GLU A 94 -6.11 -7.79 -9.28
N VAL A 95 -5.31 -8.79 -8.91
CA VAL A 95 -5.12 -9.97 -9.75
C VAL A 95 -6.39 -10.77 -9.93
N THR A 96 -7.23 -10.79 -8.90
CA THR A 96 -8.54 -11.45 -8.91
C THR A 96 -9.48 -10.61 -8.04
N PRO A 97 -10.32 -9.76 -8.65
CA PRO A 97 -11.24 -8.90 -7.91
C PRO A 97 -12.11 -9.72 -6.96
N GLY A 98 -12.15 -9.33 -5.68
CA GLY A 98 -12.95 -9.97 -4.65
C GLY A 98 -12.47 -11.33 -4.16
N SER A 99 -11.35 -11.85 -4.65
CA SER A 99 -10.75 -13.07 -4.11
C SER A 99 -9.73 -12.72 -3.03
N PHE A 100 -10.23 -12.54 -1.84
CA PHE A 100 -9.39 -12.63 -0.66
C PHE A 100 -9.12 -14.12 -0.41
N VAL A 101 -7.89 -14.58 -0.55
CA VAL A 101 -7.55 -15.85 0.09
C VAL A 101 -7.35 -15.53 1.55
N THR A 102 -8.43 -15.55 2.28
CA THR A 102 -8.41 -15.40 3.72
C THR A 102 -8.19 -16.77 4.32
N ALA A 103 -7.06 -16.97 4.95
CA ALA A 103 -6.95 -18.02 5.93
C ALA A 103 -7.45 -17.41 7.26
N ASP A 104 -8.65 -17.76 7.63
CA ASP A 104 -9.16 -17.40 8.94
C ASP A 104 -8.56 -18.35 9.97
N GLN A 105 -7.71 -17.81 10.85
CA GLN A 105 -7.14 -18.55 11.96
C GLN A 105 -7.90 -18.19 13.22
N MET A 106 -8.60 -19.17 13.81
CA MET A 106 -9.23 -19.03 15.11
C MET A 106 -8.29 -19.54 16.20
N VAL A 107 -7.91 -18.67 17.11
CA VAL A 107 -7.15 -19.05 18.30
C VAL A 107 -8.11 -19.00 19.49
N LEU A 108 -8.34 -20.14 20.12
CA LEU A 108 -9.17 -20.26 21.32
C LEU A 108 -8.26 -20.29 22.55
N PHE A 109 -8.46 -19.35 23.44
CA PHE A 109 -7.83 -19.36 24.77
C PHE A 109 -8.84 -19.80 25.80
N PHE A 110 -8.42 -20.72 26.66
CA PHE A 110 -9.18 -21.10 27.83
C PHE A 110 -8.57 -20.36 29.03
N CYS A 111 -9.32 -19.42 29.59
CA CYS A 111 -8.97 -18.84 30.88
C CYS A 111 -9.72 -19.59 31.96
N THR A 112 -8.98 -20.21 32.87
CA THR A 112 -9.53 -20.72 34.13
C THR A 112 -9.24 -19.68 35.20
N ASP A 113 -10.26 -19.01 35.68
CA ASP A 113 -10.18 -18.29 36.95
C ASP A 113 -10.40 -19.29 38.07
N LEU A 114 -9.30 -19.55 38.81
CA LEU A 114 -9.31 -20.54 39.89
C LEU A 114 -10.19 -20.12 41.10
N ASP A 115 -10.46 -18.83 41.24
CA ASP A 115 -11.21 -18.28 42.35
C ASP A 115 -12.75 -18.27 42.13
N ASN A 116 -13.20 -18.29 40.88
CA ASN A 116 -14.63 -18.13 40.55
C ASN A 116 -15.24 -19.26 39.74
N PHE A 117 -14.55 -20.32 39.43
CA PHE A 117 -15.05 -21.47 38.62
C PHE A 117 -15.65 -21.06 37.24
N MET A 118 -15.34 -19.90 36.72
CA MET A 118 -15.81 -19.44 35.41
C MET A 118 -14.85 -19.86 34.31
N LEU A 119 -15.25 -20.84 33.53
CA LEU A 119 -14.58 -21.20 32.27
C LEU A 119 -14.91 -20.16 31.20
N GLY A 120 -14.01 -19.23 30.99
CA GLY A 120 -14.11 -18.28 29.90
C GLY A 120 -13.44 -18.82 28.62
N LYS A 121 -14.16 -18.76 27.51
CA LYS A 121 -13.61 -19.02 26.17
C LYS A 121 -13.40 -17.68 25.49
N VAL A 122 -12.15 -17.35 25.18
CA VAL A 122 -11.81 -16.19 24.37
C VAL A 122 -11.28 -16.69 23.05
N GLY A 123 -11.92 -16.28 21.98
CA GLY A 123 -11.48 -16.62 20.63
C GLY A 123 -11.11 -15.37 19.85
N THR A 124 -10.09 -15.44 19.03
CA THR A 124 -9.78 -14.42 18.03
C THR A 124 -9.84 -15.00 16.65
N LEU A 125 -10.41 -14.25 15.75
CA LEU A 125 -10.37 -14.52 14.34
C LEU A 125 -9.33 -13.59 13.70
N THR A 126 -8.21 -14.14 13.25
CA THR A 126 -7.25 -13.38 12.44
C THR A 126 -7.45 -13.72 10.98
N ARG A 127 -7.52 -12.68 10.16
CA ARG A 127 -7.67 -12.82 8.72
C ARG A 127 -6.35 -12.50 8.05
N THR A 128 -5.86 -13.41 7.21
CA THR A 128 -4.66 -13.18 6.40
C THR A 128 -5.10 -12.67 5.03
N TYR A 129 -4.74 -11.44 4.73
CA TYR A 129 -4.99 -10.84 3.41
C TYR A 129 -3.83 -11.18 2.48
N THR A 130 -4.14 -11.81 1.34
CA THR A 130 -3.18 -12.14 0.29
C THR A 130 -3.54 -11.39 -0.99
N HIS A 131 -3.48 -10.07 -0.95
CA HIS A 131 -3.70 -9.25 -2.14
C HIS A 131 -2.46 -9.26 -3.02
N ALA A 132 -2.62 -9.67 -4.26
CA ALA A 132 -1.61 -9.46 -5.29
C ALA A 132 -2.08 -8.34 -6.21
N TYR A 133 -1.34 -7.25 -6.23
CA TYR A 133 -1.59 -6.11 -7.11
C TYR A 133 -0.57 -6.11 -8.24
N LEU A 134 -1.06 -5.98 -9.46
CA LEU A 134 -0.24 -5.82 -10.65
C LEU A 134 -0.39 -4.40 -11.18
N THR A 135 0.67 -3.86 -11.75
CA THR A 135 0.61 -2.56 -12.43
C THR A 135 -0.38 -2.65 -13.59
N ASP A 136 -1.41 -1.83 -13.59
CA ASP A 136 -2.41 -1.76 -14.66
C ASP A 136 -1.98 -0.79 -15.75
N SER A 137 -1.66 0.44 -15.34
CA SER A 137 -1.11 1.43 -16.25
C SER A 137 -0.14 2.37 -15.55
N VAL A 138 0.72 2.98 -16.36
CA VAL A 138 1.63 4.06 -15.95
C VAL A 138 1.38 5.25 -16.88
N ILE A 139 1.04 6.38 -16.30
CA ILE A 139 0.77 7.62 -17.01
C ILE A 139 1.90 8.60 -16.72
N GLU A 140 2.65 8.93 -17.72
CA GLU A 140 3.75 9.91 -17.67
C GLU A 140 3.29 11.21 -18.31
N THR A 141 3.39 12.30 -17.57
CA THR A 141 3.08 13.66 -18.05
C THR A 141 4.36 14.48 -18.02
N LEU A 142 4.75 15.00 -19.17
CA LEU A 142 5.90 15.87 -19.33
C LEU A 142 5.45 17.31 -19.48
N TYR A 143 6.06 18.21 -18.72
CA TYR A 143 5.78 19.64 -18.72
C TYR A 143 6.95 20.38 -19.38
N PRO A 144 6.80 20.90 -20.60
CA PRO A 144 7.87 21.59 -21.31
C PRO A 144 8.25 22.91 -20.62
N GLN A 145 9.47 23.36 -20.84
CA GLN A 145 9.95 24.64 -20.29
C GLN A 145 9.26 25.85 -20.91
N SER A 146 8.91 25.75 -22.17
CA SER A 146 8.23 26.79 -22.94
C SER A 146 7.05 26.16 -23.65
N GLY A 147 5.86 26.72 -23.43
CA GLY A 147 4.62 26.24 -24.01
C GLY A 147 3.63 25.73 -22.96
N ASN A 148 2.37 25.73 -23.33
CA ASN A 148 1.27 25.42 -22.41
C ASN A 148 0.75 23.98 -22.51
N THR A 149 1.31 23.16 -23.42
CA THR A 149 0.76 21.83 -23.68
C THR A 149 1.64 20.77 -23.06
N ALA A 150 1.12 20.06 -22.09
CA ALA A 150 1.78 18.90 -21.51
C ALA A 150 1.67 17.70 -22.48
N PHE A 151 2.73 16.88 -22.53
CA PHE A 151 2.72 15.62 -23.27
C PHE A 151 2.35 14.48 -22.32
N VAL A 152 1.37 13.67 -22.69
CA VAL A 152 0.92 12.55 -21.91
C VAL A 152 1.24 11.25 -22.65
N ILE A 153 1.94 10.35 -21.97
CA ILE A 153 2.28 9.02 -22.45
C ILE A 153 1.66 8.02 -21.51
N GLU A 154 0.78 7.16 -22.00
CA GLU A 154 0.18 6.09 -21.23
C GLU A 154 0.73 4.74 -21.67
N LYS A 155 1.13 3.90 -20.70
CA LYS A 155 1.54 2.52 -20.90
C LYS A 155 0.57 1.62 -20.13
N ALA A 156 -0.17 0.79 -20.83
CA ALA A 156 -1.06 -0.20 -20.24
C ALA A 156 -0.40 -1.58 -20.24
N TYR A 157 -0.54 -2.31 -19.15
CA TYR A 157 0.09 -3.61 -18.93
C TYR A 157 -0.96 -4.72 -18.95
N GLN A 158 -0.69 -5.76 -19.75
CA GLN A 158 -1.52 -6.96 -19.81
C GLN A 158 -0.75 -8.16 -19.29
N TYR A 159 -1.48 -9.07 -18.64
CA TYR A 159 -0.91 -10.24 -18.01
C TYR A 159 -1.62 -11.50 -18.49
N ASN A 160 -0.88 -12.57 -18.62
CA ASN A 160 -1.43 -13.89 -18.97
C ASN A 160 -2.12 -14.55 -17.76
N LYS A 161 -2.70 -15.75 -17.97
CA LYS A 161 -3.36 -16.52 -16.92
C LYS A 161 -2.47 -16.87 -15.72
N TYR A 162 -1.15 -16.85 -15.91
CA TYR A 162 -0.16 -17.11 -14.86
C TYR A 162 0.34 -15.83 -14.17
N LYS A 163 -0.29 -14.67 -14.45
CA LYS A 163 0.07 -13.36 -13.89
C LYS A 163 1.44 -12.84 -14.37
N GLN A 164 1.96 -13.38 -15.45
CA GLN A 164 3.18 -12.90 -16.08
C GLN A 164 2.82 -11.82 -17.11
N LEU A 165 3.67 -10.79 -17.20
CA LEU A 165 3.51 -9.73 -18.19
C LEU A 165 3.51 -10.33 -19.61
N SER A 166 2.45 -10.09 -20.36
CA SER A 166 2.29 -10.58 -21.73
C SER A 166 2.39 -9.49 -22.77
N GLN A 167 1.97 -8.27 -22.45
CA GLN A 167 1.97 -7.15 -23.39
C GLN A 167 2.09 -5.82 -22.67
N ILE A 168 2.77 -4.87 -23.31
CA ILE A 168 2.76 -3.45 -22.97
C ILE A 168 2.23 -2.70 -24.18
N ALA A 169 1.11 -1.99 -24.01
CA ALA A 169 0.54 -1.14 -25.05
C ALA A 169 0.80 0.33 -24.68
N GLY A 170 1.36 1.11 -25.61
CA GLY A 170 1.54 2.56 -25.46
C GLY A 170 0.45 3.32 -26.18
N ARG A 171 0.02 4.43 -25.56
CA ARG A 171 -0.83 5.47 -26.18
C ARG A 171 -0.16 6.82 -25.97
N ASN A 172 -0.14 7.62 -27.01
CA ASN A 172 0.32 9.01 -26.99
C ASN A 172 -0.89 9.92 -27.07
#